data_1dc31e73a0ba1d5e8abd865c07256acd
#
_entry.id   1dc31e73a0ba1d5e8abd865c07256acd
#
_cell.length_a   1.000
_cell.length_b   1.000
_cell.length_c   1.000
_cell.angle_alpha   90.00
_cell.angle_beta   90.00
_cell.angle_gamma   90.00
#
_symmetry.space_group_name_H-M   'P 1'
#
loop_
_entity.id
_entity.type
_entity.pdbx_description
1 polymer ?
#
loop_
_entity_poly.entity_id
_entity_poly.type
_entity_poly.pdbx_seq_one_letter_code
_entity_poly.pdbx_strand_id
1 'polypeptide(L)'
;MAITYMTKEGYDKKMAELAHLENVERPDVVRAIAEARDKGDLSENAEYDAAKERQGMLEAKISQLKTLVANARIIDESKINTDEVQLLTRVTIKNVKNGAQMTYTIVTETEANLREGKISVTTPIAKGLLGHKVGEVVEVTAPAGKMQFEILNIAI
;
A
#
# COMPACT_ATOMS: atom_id res chain seq x y z
N MET A 1 -6.30 -18.14 -0.92
CA MET A 1 -5.61 -16.88 -0.59
C MET A 1 -6.20 -15.72 -1.37
N ALA A 2 -6.24 -14.57 -0.75
CA ALA A 2 -6.86 -13.40 -1.37
C ALA A 2 -6.03 -12.85 -2.53
N ILE A 3 -6.68 -12.58 -3.65
CA ILE A 3 -6.08 -11.89 -4.79
C ILE A 3 -5.87 -10.42 -4.40
N THR A 4 -4.69 -9.89 -4.70
CA THR A 4 -4.37 -8.48 -4.48
C THR A 4 -4.19 -7.79 -5.82
N TYR A 5 -4.95 -6.73 -6.07
CA TYR A 5 -4.80 -5.94 -7.28
C TYR A 5 -3.75 -4.86 -7.09
N MET A 6 -2.88 -4.69 -8.08
CA MET A 6 -1.78 -3.72 -8.06
C MET A 6 -1.62 -3.07 -9.42
N THR A 7 -1.04 -1.86 -9.43
CA THR A 7 -0.52 -1.28 -10.66
C THR A 7 0.78 -2.01 -11.05
N LYS A 8 1.19 -1.90 -12.31
CA LYS A 8 2.47 -2.44 -12.75
C LYS A 8 3.63 -1.82 -11.97
N GLU A 9 3.58 -0.52 -11.74
CA GLU A 9 4.59 0.19 -10.95
C GLU A 9 4.66 -0.35 -9.51
N GLY A 10 3.52 -0.52 -8.86
CA GLY A 10 3.46 -1.08 -7.50
C GLY A 10 3.99 -2.49 -7.43
N TYR A 11 3.64 -3.33 -8.42
CA TYR A 11 4.16 -4.70 -8.52
C TYR A 11 5.67 -4.72 -8.69
N ASP A 12 6.21 -3.90 -9.59
CA ASP A 12 7.64 -3.83 -9.84
C ASP A 12 8.41 -3.36 -8.59
N LYS A 13 7.86 -2.41 -7.83
CA LYS A 13 8.44 -1.97 -6.55
C LYS A 13 8.50 -3.10 -5.53
N LYS A 14 7.44 -3.90 -5.44
CA LYS A 14 7.40 -5.05 -4.51
C LYS A 14 8.39 -6.13 -4.92
N MET A 15 8.52 -6.38 -6.21
CA MET A 15 9.51 -7.34 -6.72
C MET A 15 10.94 -6.86 -6.45
N ALA A 16 11.22 -5.56 -6.62
CA ALA A 16 12.52 -4.98 -6.31
C ALA A 16 12.84 -5.05 -4.81
N GLU A 17 11.86 -4.78 -3.96
CA GLU A 17 12.01 -4.90 -2.51
C GLU A 17 12.33 -6.35 -2.11
N LEU A 18 11.59 -7.30 -2.66
CA LEU A 18 11.82 -8.72 -2.41
C LEU A 18 13.22 -9.14 -2.83
N ALA A 19 13.66 -8.73 -4.01
CA ALA A 19 15.00 -9.02 -4.51
C ALA A 19 16.09 -8.45 -3.59
N HIS A 20 15.89 -7.23 -3.09
CA HIS A 20 16.83 -6.61 -2.15
C HIS A 20 16.92 -7.40 -0.83
N LEU A 21 15.77 -7.80 -0.28
CA LEU A 21 15.73 -8.58 0.95
C LEU A 21 16.45 -9.93 0.78
N GLU A 22 16.25 -10.59 -0.34
CA GLU A 22 16.87 -11.91 -0.59
C GLU A 22 18.35 -11.84 -0.97
N ASN A 23 18.75 -10.84 -1.74
CA ASN A 23 20.08 -10.78 -2.34
C ASN A 23 21.06 -9.88 -1.57
N VAL A 24 20.57 -8.94 -0.78
CA VAL A 24 21.41 -8.00 -0.02
C VAL A 24 21.25 -8.22 1.49
N GLU A 25 20.05 -8.10 2.02
CA GLU A 25 19.83 -8.18 3.46
C GLU A 25 20.01 -9.59 4.03
N ARG A 26 19.52 -10.61 3.32
CA ARG A 26 19.68 -11.99 3.79
C ARG A 26 21.15 -12.40 3.93
N PRO A 27 22.02 -12.17 2.94
CA PRO A 27 23.46 -12.47 3.11
C PRO A 27 24.11 -11.67 4.25
N ASP A 28 23.70 -10.41 4.46
CA ASP A 28 24.23 -9.59 5.54
C ASP A 28 23.85 -10.15 6.92
N VAL A 29 22.62 -10.61 7.07
CA VAL A 29 22.16 -11.23 8.32
C VAL A 29 22.87 -12.55 8.56
N VAL A 30 23.06 -13.38 7.55
CA VAL A 30 23.79 -14.65 7.65
C VAL A 30 25.22 -14.36 8.11
N ARG A 31 25.86 -13.35 7.55
CA ARG A 31 27.22 -12.93 7.94
C ARG A 31 27.23 -12.45 9.40
N ALA A 32 26.25 -11.64 9.80
CA ALA A 32 26.16 -11.15 11.18
C ALA A 32 26.01 -12.29 12.18
N ILE A 33 25.25 -13.32 11.84
CA ILE A 33 25.10 -14.52 12.70
C ILE A 33 26.43 -15.25 12.81
N ALA A 34 27.15 -15.46 11.72
CA ALA A 34 28.43 -16.13 11.71
C ALA A 34 29.49 -15.37 12.53
N GLU A 35 29.56 -14.05 12.36
CA GLU A 35 30.46 -13.19 13.12
C GLU A 35 30.16 -13.22 14.62
N ALA A 36 28.89 -13.17 14.99
CA ALA A 36 28.48 -13.23 16.38
C ALA A 36 28.80 -14.59 17.00
N ARG A 37 28.61 -15.68 16.25
CA ARG A 37 28.93 -17.02 16.69
C ARG A 37 30.46 -17.18 16.97
N ASP A 38 31.26 -16.56 16.13
CA ASP A 38 32.73 -16.64 16.25
C ASP A 38 33.25 -15.85 17.47
N LYS A 39 32.47 -14.95 18.05
CA LYS A 39 32.88 -14.12 19.17
C LYS A 39 32.75 -14.81 20.53
N GLY A 40 32.17 -15.99 20.63
CA GLY A 40 32.17 -16.72 21.90
C GLY A 40 30.92 -17.51 22.23
N ASP A 41 30.61 -17.60 23.52
CA ASP A 41 29.56 -18.44 24.06
C ASP A 41 28.15 -18.01 23.59
N LEU A 42 27.46 -18.91 22.91
CA LEU A 42 26.13 -18.67 22.35
C LEU A 42 25.04 -18.49 23.44
N SER A 43 25.26 -19.04 24.63
CA SER A 43 24.26 -18.98 25.71
C SER A 43 24.11 -17.56 26.31
N GLU A 44 25.17 -16.73 26.21
CA GLU A 44 25.19 -15.37 26.75
C GLU A 44 25.58 -14.32 25.71
N ASN A 45 25.47 -14.65 24.44
CA ASN A 45 25.90 -13.78 23.34
C ASN A 45 24.72 -12.93 22.84
N ALA A 46 24.64 -11.69 23.34
CA ALA A 46 23.58 -10.76 22.95
C ALA A 46 23.63 -10.40 21.45
N GLU A 47 24.81 -10.35 20.84
CA GLU A 47 24.95 -10.08 19.40
C GLU A 47 24.38 -11.23 18.58
N TYR A 48 24.61 -12.46 19.01
CA TYR A 48 24.04 -13.64 18.35
C TYR A 48 22.52 -13.65 18.45
N ASP A 49 21.98 -13.39 19.64
CA ASP A 49 20.54 -13.35 19.85
C ASP A 49 19.87 -12.25 19.00
N ALA A 50 20.47 -11.06 18.93
CA ALA A 50 19.98 -9.96 18.12
C ALA A 50 20.02 -10.32 16.62
N ALA A 51 21.08 -10.96 16.16
CA ALA A 51 21.21 -11.37 14.76
C ALA A 51 20.18 -12.46 14.40
N LYS A 52 19.90 -13.40 15.30
CA LYS A 52 18.87 -14.43 15.09
C LYS A 52 17.47 -13.83 15.07
N GLU A 53 17.20 -12.86 15.93
CA GLU A 53 15.92 -12.15 15.92
C GLU A 53 15.74 -11.38 14.61
N ARG A 54 16.77 -10.68 14.16
CA ARG A 54 16.75 -9.98 12.87
C ARG A 54 16.49 -10.94 11.72
N GLN A 55 17.09 -12.14 11.75
CA GLN A 55 16.84 -13.18 10.75
C GLN A 55 15.37 -13.59 10.72
N GLY A 56 14.78 -13.84 11.88
CA GLY A 56 13.37 -14.22 11.98
C GLY A 56 12.44 -13.16 11.38
N MET A 57 12.68 -11.89 11.70
CA MET A 57 11.89 -10.77 11.17
C MET A 57 12.07 -10.63 9.65
N LEU A 58 13.31 -10.77 9.16
CA LEU A 58 13.60 -10.69 7.73
C LEU A 58 12.92 -11.82 6.95
N GLU A 59 13.01 -13.06 7.42
CA GLU A 59 12.38 -14.19 6.75
C GLU A 59 10.86 -14.10 6.74
N ALA A 60 10.27 -13.58 7.82
CA ALA A 60 8.83 -13.32 7.86
C ALA A 60 8.41 -12.29 6.81
N LYS A 61 9.18 -11.20 6.66
CA LYS A 61 8.92 -10.17 5.66
C LYS A 61 9.06 -10.70 4.24
N ILE A 62 10.08 -11.51 3.98
CA ILE A 62 10.28 -12.16 2.67
C ILE A 62 9.08 -13.05 2.35
N SER A 63 8.63 -13.86 3.30
CA SER A 63 7.48 -14.74 3.12
C SER A 63 6.20 -13.95 2.81
N GLN A 64 5.96 -12.86 3.52
CA GLN A 64 4.81 -11.98 3.28
C GLN A 64 4.85 -11.38 1.87
N LEU A 65 6.01 -10.88 1.43
CA LEU A 65 6.16 -10.32 0.09
C LEU A 65 6.00 -11.36 -1.00
N LYS A 66 6.53 -12.57 -0.81
CA LYS A 66 6.36 -13.67 -1.76
C LYS A 66 4.89 -14.03 -1.93
N THR A 67 4.14 -14.11 -0.83
CA THR A 67 2.71 -14.38 -0.87
C THR A 67 1.97 -13.26 -1.58
N LEU A 68 2.31 -12.01 -1.29
CA LEU A 68 1.69 -10.84 -1.91
C LEU A 68 1.87 -10.84 -3.42
N VAL A 69 3.11 -11.00 -3.91
CA VAL A 69 3.38 -10.99 -5.36
C VAL A 69 2.83 -12.21 -6.08
N ALA A 70 2.79 -13.37 -5.41
CA ALA A 70 2.22 -14.59 -5.98
C ALA A 70 0.71 -14.46 -6.23
N ASN A 71 0.01 -13.69 -5.41
CA ASN A 71 -1.42 -13.46 -5.52
C ASN A 71 -1.77 -12.12 -6.18
N ALA A 72 -0.77 -11.42 -6.72
CA ALA A 72 -0.99 -10.14 -7.37
C ALA A 72 -1.65 -10.29 -8.74
N ARG A 73 -2.53 -9.34 -9.05
CA ARG A 73 -3.12 -9.16 -10.38
C ARG A 73 -2.85 -7.73 -10.80
N ILE A 74 -2.20 -7.57 -11.94
CA ILE A 74 -1.85 -6.24 -12.46
C ILE A 74 -3.08 -5.62 -13.12
N ILE A 75 -3.41 -4.40 -12.72
CA ILE A 75 -4.54 -3.65 -13.27
C ILE A 75 -4.18 -3.16 -14.68
N ASP A 76 -5.10 -3.34 -15.61
CA ASP A 76 -4.96 -2.79 -16.96
C ASP A 76 -5.35 -1.32 -16.96
N GLU A 77 -4.34 -0.44 -16.84
CA GLU A 77 -4.54 1.01 -16.79
C GLU A 77 -5.10 1.59 -18.09
N SER A 78 -5.00 0.87 -19.20
CA SER A 78 -5.53 1.34 -20.48
C SER A 78 -7.06 1.35 -20.53
N LYS A 79 -7.72 0.66 -19.61
CA LYS A 79 -9.18 0.57 -19.52
C LYS A 79 -9.79 1.60 -18.60
N ILE A 80 -8.98 2.44 -17.97
CA ILE A 80 -9.45 3.47 -17.06
C ILE A 80 -9.97 4.66 -17.87
N ASN A 81 -11.16 5.16 -17.49
CA ASN A 81 -11.72 6.38 -18.06
C ASN A 81 -12.11 7.35 -16.96
N THR A 82 -12.48 8.57 -17.34
CA THR A 82 -12.83 9.63 -16.40
C THR A 82 -14.32 9.94 -16.38
N ASP A 83 -15.16 9.09 -16.97
CA ASP A 83 -16.61 9.27 -16.98
C ASP A 83 -17.21 9.14 -15.59
N GLU A 84 -16.60 8.31 -14.76
CA GLU A 84 -17.01 8.13 -13.37
C GLU A 84 -15.78 7.85 -12.51
N VAL A 85 -15.95 7.94 -11.20
CA VAL A 85 -14.88 7.62 -10.25
C VAL A 85 -14.59 6.12 -10.31
N GLN A 86 -13.35 5.77 -10.60
CA GLN A 86 -12.86 4.39 -10.70
C GLN A 86 -11.54 4.26 -9.95
N LEU A 87 -11.10 3.02 -9.77
CA LEU A 87 -9.76 2.75 -9.27
C LEU A 87 -8.74 3.44 -10.18
N LEU A 88 -7.75 4.08 -9.58
CA LEU A 88 -6.67 4.85 -10.22
C LEU A 88 -7.09 6.21 -10.82
N THR A 89 -8.34 6.63 -10.67
CA THR A 89 -8.70 8.01 -11.01
C THR A 89 -8.35 8.97 -9.89
N ARG A 90 -8.01 10.20 -10.28
CA ARG A 90 -7.74 11.30 -9.35
C ARG A 90 -8.99 12.17 -9.28
N VAL A 91 -9.58 12.26 -8.10
CA VAL A 91 -10.85 12.92 -7.88
C VAL A 91 -10.65 14.16 -7.03
N THR A 92 -11.15 15.30 -7.51
CA THR A 92 -11.21 16.53 -6.73
C THR A 92 -12.62 16.65 -6.16
N ILE A 93 -12.73 16.77 -4.84
CA ILE A 93 -13.98 16.85 -4.13
C ILE A 93 -14.04 18.11 -3.26
N LYS A 94 -15.27 18.58 -3.00
CA LYS A 94 -15.51 19.73 -2.15
C LYS A 94 -16.44 19.34 -1.03
N ASN A 95 -16.07 19.64 0.20
CA ASN A 95 -16.96 19.47 1.34
C ASN A 95 -18.08 20.51 1.25
N VAL A 96 -19.29 20.05 1.12
CA VAL A 96 -20.46 20.92 0.93
C VAL A 96 -20.70 21.85 2.11
N LYS A 97 -20.35 21.41 3.33
CA LYS A 97 -20.59 22.15 4.56
C LYS A 97 -19.62 23.33 4.75
N ASN A 98 -18.33 23.12 4.48
CA ASN A 98 -17.29 24.13 4.76
C ASN A 98 -16.59 24.66 3.51
N GLY A 99 -16.87 24.11 2.34
CA GLY A 99 -16.26 24.54 1.09
C GLY A 99 -14.82 24.08 0.87
N ALA A 100 -14.25 23.29 1.76
CA ALA A 100 -12.88 22.79 1.61
C ALA A 100 -12.77 21.83 0.44
N GLN A 101 -11.75 22.02 -0.38
CA GLN A 101 -11.46 21.16 -1.52
C GLN A 101 -10.29 20.23 -1.22
N MET A 102 -10.39 19.00 -1.71
CA MET A 102 -9.36 17.99 -1.56
C MET A 102 -9.26 17.17 -2.85
N THR A 103 -8.04 16.71 -3.16
CA THR A 103 -7.80 15.85 -4.31
C THR A 103 -7.21 14.54 -3.84
N TYR A 104 -7.85 13.43 -4.22
CA TYR A 104 -7.39 12.09 -3.87
C TYR A 104 -7.31 11.22 -5.11
N THR A 105 -6.29 10.35 -5.14
CA THR A 105 -6.22 9.25 -6.11
C THR A 105 -6.67 7.98 -5.40
N ILE A 106 -7.62 7.26 -5.99
CA ILE A 106 -8.12 6.01 -5.43
C ILE A 106 -7.21 4.88 -5.90
N VAL A 107 -6.61 4.19 -4.93
CA VAL A 107 -5.64 3.12 -5.20
C VAL A 107 -6.01 1.85 -4.45
N THR A 108 -5.30 0.77 -4.74
CA THR A 108 -5.42 -0.46 -3.97
C THR A 108 -4.84 -0.25 -2.57
N GLU A 109 -5.26 -1.09 -1.63
CA GLU A 109 -4.81 -0.99 -0.24
C GLU A 109 -3.29 -1.00 -0.10
N THR A 110 -2.60 -1.79 -0.92
CA THR A 110 -1.14 -1.91 -0.87
C THR A 110 -0.39 -0.66 -1.33
N GLU A 111 -1.04 0.20 -2.10
CA GLU A 111 -0.43 1.40 -2.66
C GLU A 111 -0.89 2.68 -1.97
N ALA A 112 -1.75 2.58 -0.97
CA ALA A 112 -2.28 3.75 -0.27
C ALA A 112 -1.17 4.53 0.44
N ASN A 113 -1.19 5.85 0.27
CA ASN A 113 -0.27 6.77 0.92
C ASN A 113 -0.95 8.13 1.05
N LEU A 114 -1.46 8.41 2.23
CA LEU A 114 -2.22 9.64 2.48
C LEU A 114 -1.39 10.91 2.25
N ARG A 115 -0.09 10.87 2.50
CA ARG A 115 0.81 12.01 2.26
C ARG A 115 0.88 12.39 0.78
N GLU A 116 0.73 11.41 -0.11
CA GLU A 116 0.71 11.61 -1.56
C GLU A 116 -0.71 11.78 -2.10
N GLY A 117 -1.71 11.83 -1.23
CA GLY A 117 -3.12 11.92 -1.64
C GLY A 117 -3.68 10.62 -2.20
N LYS A 118 -3.05 9.50 -1.92
CA LYS A 118 -3.49 8.17 -2.38
C LYS A 118 -4.29 7.49 -1.28
N ILE A 119 -5.58 7.30 -1.50
CA ILE A 119 -6.46 6.65 -0.54
C ILE A 119 -6.84 5.25 -1.03
N SER A 120 -6.93 4.32 -0.08
CA SER A 120 -7.34 2.97 -0.40
C SER A 120 -8.81 2.93 -0.84
N VAL A 121 -9.09 2.11 -1.83
CA VAL A 121 -10.45 1.81 -2.30
C VAL A 121 -11.35 1.29 -1.17
N THR A 122 -10.79 0.80 -0.08
CA THR A 122 -11.53 0.30 1.10
C THR A 122 -11.94 1.39 2.08
N THR A 123 -11.45 2.63 1.92
CA THR A 123 -11.82 3.75 2.81
C THR A 123 -13.26 4.17 2.60
N PRO A 124 -13.93 4.73 3.63
CA PRO A 124 -15.30 5.24 3.50
C PRO A 124 -15.45 6.28 2.40
N ILE A 125 -14.48 7.21 2.26
CA ILE A 125 -14.51 8.25 1.22
C ILE A 125 -14.44 7.60 -0.17
N ALA A 126 -13.51 6.70 -0.39
CA ALA A 126 -13.35 6.01 -1.68
C ALA A 126 -14.61 5.21 -2.03
N LYS A 127 -15.16 4.48 -1.08
CA LYS A 127 -16.38 3.70 -1.28
C LYS A 127 -17.57 4.57 -1.64
N GLY A 128 -17.67 5.75 -1.03
CA GLY A 128 -18.73 6.70 -1.31
C GLY A 128 -18.61 7.36 -2.68
N LEU A 129 -17.39 7.53 -3.19
CA LEU A 129 -17.12 8.18 -4.46
C LEU A 129 -17.22 7.24 -5.67
N LEU A 130 -16.89 5.98 -5.51
CA LEU A 130 -16.85 5.02 -6.62
C LEU A 130 -18.17 4.95 -7.39
N GLY A 131 -18.07 5.01 -8.73
CA GLY A 131 -19.21 4.94 -9.61
C GLY A 131 -19.97 6.25 -9.81
N HIS A 132 -19.60 7.31 -9.10
CA HIS A 132 -20.24 8.61 -9.22
C HIS A 132 -19.55 9.51 -10.24
N LYS A 133 -20.25 10.52 -10.71
CA LYS A 133 -19.80 11.41 -11.80
C LYS A 133 -19.57 12.83 -11.30
N VAL A 134 -18.84 13.61 -12.12
CA VAL A 134 -18.66 15.06 -11.87
C VAL A 134 -20.04 15.73 -11.73
N GLY A 135 -20.15 16.59 -10.72
CA GLY A 135 -21.39 17.31 -10.40
C GLY A 135 -22.29 16.60 -9.40
N GLU A 136 -22.05 15.33 -9.12
CA GLU A 136 -22.83 14.61 -8.11
C GLU A 136 -22.36 14.96 -6.71
N VAL A 137 -23.31 15.00 -5.77
CA VAL A 137 -23.04 15.13 -4.34
C VAL A 137 -23.23 13.76 -3.71
N VAL A 138 -22.18 13.26 -3.04
CA VAL A 138 -22.20 11.95 -2.42
C VAL A 138 -22.14 12.08 -0.91
N GLU A 139 -22.86 11.19 -0.22
CA GLU A 139 -22.82 11.10 1.24
C GLU A 139 -21.81 10.03 1.64
N VAL A 140 -20.87 10.41 2.51
CA VAL A 140 -19.85 9.51 3.04
C VAL A 140 -20.08 9.33 4.54
N THR A 141 -20.24 8.09 4.96
CA THR A 141 -20.36 7.75 6.38
C THR A 141 -18.98 7.38 6.91
N ALA A 142 -18.42 8.24 7.74
CA ALA A 142 -17.11 8.03 8.37
C ALA A 142 -17.30 7.87 9.89
N PRO A 143 -16.27 7.37 10.62
CA PRO A 143 -16.37 7.25 12.08
C PRO A 143 -16.71 8.56 12.80
N ALA A 144 -16.29 9.70 12.23
CA ALA A 144 -16.61 11.03 12.78
C ALA A 144 -18.01 11.53 12.46
N GLY A 145 -18.78 10.81 11.64
CA GLY A 145 -20.14 11.17 11.23
C GLY A 145 -20.33 11.19 9.73
N LYS A 146 -21.50 11.67 9.30
CA LYS A 146 -21.84 11.75 7.89
C LYS A 146 -21.36 13.07 7.29
N MET A 147 -20.76 12.99 6.11
CA MET A 147 -20.28 14.16 5.37
C MET A 147 -20.79 14.09 3.94
N GLN A 148 -20.97 15.25 3.32
CA GLN A 148 -21.36 15.33 1.91
C GLN A 148 -20.25 16.00 1.10
N PHE A 149 -19.93 15.39 -0.03
CA PHE A 149 -18.90 15.90 -0.95
C PHE A 149 -19.45 16.02 -2.35
N GLU A 150 -19.13 17.14 -3.00
CA GLU A 150 -19.43 17.36 -4.41
C GLU A 150 -18.20 16.97 -5.24
N ILE A 151 -18.41 16.19 -6.28
CA ILE A 151 -17.32 15.80 -7.19
C ILE A 151 -17.11 16.92 -8.20
N LEU A 152 -15.96 17.58 -8.14
CA LEU A 152 -15.63 18.71 -9.00
C LEU A 152 -14.91 18.31 -10.27
N ASN A 153 -14.04 17.28 -10.20
CA ASN A 153 -13.24 16.84 -11.34
C ASN A 153 -12.80 15.40 -11.16
N ILE A 154 -12.69 14.68 -12.28
CA ILE A 154 -12.15 13.32 -12.34
C ILE A 154 -11.06 13.32 -13.41
N ALA A 155 -9.85 12.92 -13.04
CA ALA A 155 -8.69 12.86 -13.94
C ALA A 155 -7.96 11.52 -13.82
N ILE A 156 -7.01 11.27 -14.67
CA ILE A 156 -6.10 10.12 -14.58
C ILE A 156 -4.74 10.56 -14.08
#